data_8300a1d20f2c22eb28a2418550ad4d06
#
_entry.id   8300a1d20f2c22eb28a2418550ad4d06
#
_cell.length_a   1.000
_cell.length_b   1.000
_cell.length_c   1.000
_cell.angle_alpha   90.00
_cell.angle_beta   90.00
_cell.angle_gamma   90.00
#
_symmetry.space_group_name_H-M   'P 1'
#
loop_
_entity.id
_entity.type
_entity.pdbx_description
1 polymer ?
#
loop_
_entity_poly.entity_id
_entity_poly.type
_entity_poly.pdbx_seq_one_letter_code
_entity_poly.pdbx_strand_id
1 'polypeptide(L)' 'MPEYLSICEAAELLKVTKQTLRNWDKQGKLKPHRHPLNNYRLYKRSDMVKLLNKIEKK' A
#
# COMPACT_ATOMS: atom_id res chain seq x y z
N MET A 1 13.58 5.82 -8.49
CA MET A 1 12.31 5.81 -7.78
C MET A 1 12.30 4.73 -6.73
N PRO A 2 11.79 5.01 -5.56
CA PRO A 2 11.78 3.99 -4.52
C PRO A 2 10.87 2.83 -4.90
N GLU A 3 11.35 1.63 -4.62
CA GLU A 3 10.56 0.44 -4.84
C GLU A 3 9.46 0.30 -3.79
N TYR A 4 9.65 0.94 -2.65
CA TYR A 4 8.71 0.90 -1.55
C TYR A 4 8.12 2.27 -1.31
N LEU A 5 6.85 2.29 -0.96
CA LEU A 5 6.11 3.52 -0.70
C LEU A 5 5.68 3.56 0.75
N SER A 6 5.64 4.76 1.32
CA SER A 6 5.03 4.95 2.63
C SER A 6 3.51 4.84 2.49
N ILE A 7 2.82 4.77 3.64
CA ILE A 7 1.37 4.69 3.61
C ILE A 7 0.76 5.91 2.93
N CYS A 8 1.36 7.08 3.12
CA CYS A 8 0.92 8.30 2.45
C CYS A 8 1.02 8.18 0.94
N GLU A 9 2.19 7.74 0.47
CA GLU A 9 2.43 7.61 -0.95
C GLU A 9 1.55 6.54 -1.58
N ALA A 10 1.37 5.44 -0.87
CA ALA A 10 0.52 4.36 -1.36
C ALA A 10 -0.93 4.82 -1.46
N ALA A 11 -1.39 5.56 -0.47
CA ALA A 11 -2.76 6.09 -0.49
C ALA A 11 -2.97 7.02 -1.68
N GLU A 12 -1.99 7.87 -1.95
CA GLU A 12 -2.07 8.78 -3.09
C GLU A 12 -2.09 8.02 -4.40
N LEU A 13 -1.25 7.00 -4.52
CA LEU A 13 -1.19 6.20 -5.73
C LEU A 13 -2.52 5.51 -6.01
N LEU A 14 -3.15 4.96 -4.98
CA LEU A 14 -4.41 4.26 -5.11
C LEU A 14 -5.62 5.19 -5.04
N LYS A 15 -5.38 6.47 -4.74
CA LYS A 15 -6.44 7.47 -4.60
C LYS A 15 -7.46 7.06 -3.54
N VAL A 16 -6.96 6.58 -2.43
CA VAL A 16 -7.77 6.21 -1.27
C VAL A 16 -7.19 6.87 -0.03
N THR A 17 -7.91 6.77 1.09
CA THR A 17 -7.42 7.33 2.34
C THR A 17 -6.46 6.35 3.02
N LYS A 18 -5.66 6.89 3.93
CA LYS A 18 -4.78 6.06 4.73
C LYS A 18 -5.58 5.04 5.54
N GLN A 19 -6.73 5.45 6.03
CA GLN A 19 -7.58 4.57 6.80
C GLN A 19 -8.05 3.37 5.98
N THR A 20 -8.34 3.60 4.71
CA THR A 20 -8.72 2.52 3.80
C THR A 20 -7.60 1.50 3.69
N LEU A 21 -6.36 1.97 3.56
CA LEU A 21 -5.21 1.06 3.48
C LEU A 21 -5.05 0.27 4.78
N ARG A 22 -5.26 0.90 5.92
CA ARG A 22 -5.18 0.21 7.20
C ARG A 22 -6.25 -0.86 7.32
N ASN A 23 -7.44 -0.57 6.83
CA ASN A 23 -8.54 -1.53 6.83
C ASN A 23 -8.20 -2.73 5.96
N TRP A 24 -7.65 -2.47 4.78
CA TRP A 24 -7.24 -3.54 3.88
C TRP A 24 -6.14 -4.40 4.49
N ASP A 25 -5.23 -3.77 5.22
CA ASP A 25 -4.18 -4.48 5.92
C ASP A 25 -4.78 -5.43 6.97
N LYS A 26 -5.75 -4.94 7.74
CA LYS A 26 -6.43 -5.75 8.73
C LYS A 26 -7.19 -6.92 8.11
N GLN A 27 -7.73 -6.70 6.93
CA GLN A 27 -8.49 -7.73 6.23
C GLN A 27 -7.59 -8.74 5.52
N GLY A 28 -6.29 -8.51 5.54
CA GLY A 28 -5.36 -9.39 4.86
C GLY A 28 -5.27 -9.17 3.37
N LYS A 29 -5.86 -8.11 2.86
CA LYS A 29 -5.79 -7.79 1.43
C LYS A 29 -4.46 -7.18 1.04
N LEU A 30 -3.78 -6.54 1.98
CA LEU A 30 -2.46 -5.97 1.78
C LEU A 30 -1.50 -6.56 2.78
N LYS A 31 -0.25 -6.73 2.34
CA LYS A 31 0.80 -7.21 3.22
C LYS A 31 1.90 -6.17 3.25
N PRO A 32 1.87 -5.26 4.23
CA PRO A 32 2.91 -4.26 4.31
C PRO A 32 4.23 -4.88 4.73
N HIS A 33 5.30 -4.32 4.22
CA HIS A 33 6.64 -4.67 4.67
C HIS A 33 7.05 -3.66 5.73
N ARG A 34 7.69 -4.14 6.78
CA ARG A 34 8.13 -3.24 7.83
C ARG A 34 9.60 -2.96 7.70
N HIS A 35 9.93 -1.69 7.81
CA HIS A 35 11.33 -1.30 7.78
C HIS A 35 12.05 -1.87 9.00
N PRO A 36 13.20 -2.52 8.83
CA PRO A 36 13.87 -3.16 9.96
C PRO A 36 14.39 -2.21 11.03
N LEU A 37 14.61 -0.95 10.68
CA LEU A 37 15.18 0.01 11.61
C LEU A 37 14.13 0.77 12.40
N ASN A 38 12.99 1.11 11.80
CA ASN A 38 12.00 1.97 12.45
C ASN A 38 10.59 1.42 12.41
N ASN A 39 10.39 0.21 11.92
CA ASN A 39 9.09 -0.46 11.88
C ASN A 39 8.01 0.29 11.11
N TYR A 40 8.40 1.23 10.28
CA TYR A 40 7.42 1.90 9.44
C TYR A 40 6.84 0.93 8.42
N ARG A 41 5.56 1.09 8.13
CA ARG A 41 4.91 0.30 7.11
C ARG A 41 5.34 0.77 5.74
N LEU A 42 5.83 -0.18 4.95
CA LEU A 42 6.22 0.10 3.58
C LEU A 42 5.39 -0.78 2.66
N TYR A 43 4.97 -0.23 1.55
CA TYR A 43 4.20 -0.97 0.55
C TYR A 43 5.01 -1.07 -0.72
N LYS A 44 5.12 -2.29 -1.25
CA LYS A 44 5.86 -2.49 -2.48
C LYS A 44 5.09 -1.87 -3.63
N ARG A 45 5.77 -1.04 -4.40
CA ARG A 45 5.12 -0.30 -5.47
C ARG A 45 4.45 -1.22 -6.48
N SER A 46 5.11 -2.31 -6.85
CA SER A 46 4.54 -3.23 -7.82
C SER A 46 3.24 -3.86 -7.30
N ASP A 47 3.19 -4.15 -6.01
CA ASP A 47 1.97 -4.69 -5.41
C ASP A 47 0.85 -3.66 -5.44
N MET A 48 1.19 -2.39 -5.19
CA MET A 48 0.20 -1.33 -5.23
C MET A 48 -0.34 -1.14 -6.64
N VAL A 49 0.52 -1.21 -7.64
CA VAL A 49 0.10 -1.09 -9.04
C VAL A 49 -0.83 -2.23 -9.43
N LYS A 50 -0.52 -3.44 -8.99
CA LYS A 50 -1.38 -4.59 -9.24
C LYS A 50 -2.75 -4.41 -8.62
N LEU A 51 -2.78 -3.91 -7.40
CA LEU A 51 -4.04 -3.66 -6.71
C LEU A 51 -4.83 -2.57 -7.40
N LEU A 52 -4.16 -1.51 -7.84
CA LEU A 52 -4.80 -0.44 -8.58
C LEU A 52 -5.46 -0.96 -9.85
N ASN A 53 -4.77 -1.81 -10.58
CA ASN A 53 -5.32 -2.40 -11.79
C ASN A 53 -6.56 -3.23 -11.49
N LYS A 54 -6.54 -3.96 -10.39
CA LYS A 54 -7.71 -4.73 -9.97
C LYS A 54 -8.90 -3.84 -9.64
N ILE A 55 -8.63 -2.72 -9.01
CA ILE A 55 -9.70 -1.79 -8.62
C ILE A 55 -10.31 -1.14 -9.86
N GLU A 56 -9.48 -0.77 -10.82
CA GLU A 56 -9.94 -0.11 -12.03
C GLU A 56 -10.63 -1.07 -13.00
N LYS A 57 -10.25 -2.33 -12.94
CA LYS A 57 -10.86 -3.35 -13.79
C LYS A 57 -12.10 -3.88 -13.09
N LYS A 58 -13.19 -3.42 -13.46
CA LYS A 58 -14.43 -3.98 -12.93
C LYS A 58 -15.06 -4.95 -13.87
#